data_4cca43a78246eb902a5e6db5c06de233
#
_entry.id   4cca43a78246eb902a5e6db5c06de233
#
_cell.length_a   1.000
_cell.length_b   1.000
_cell.length_c   1.000
_cell.angle_alpha   90.00
_cell.angle_beta   90.00
_cell.angle_gamma   90.00
#
_symmetry.space_group_name_H-M   'P 1'
#
loop_
_entity.id
_entity.type
_entity.pdbx_description
1 polymer ?
#
loop_
_entity_poly.entity_id
_entity_poly.type
_entity_poly.pdbx_seq_one_letter_code
_entity_poly.pdbx_strand_id
1 'polypeptide(L)'
;MPHNPPEGYTRITPYLLYEDAAAAIDFLTSAFGFTERMRMAGEGGQGVAHAELEYDGSPVMLGTPGGEFAGPASTGVDSPAFVHVYVDDIDAHHARAKEAGAEITREPEDQFYGDRTYGAKDPQGMSWYFAQHVREMSAEEMGPG
;
A
#
# COMPACT_ATOMS: atom_id res chain seq x y z
N MET A 1 -26.47 -7.03 -18.76
CA MET A 1 -25.02 -6.99 -18.97
C MET A 1 -24.32 -6.68 -17.64
N PRO A 2 -23.28 -7.43 -17.30
CA PRO A 2 -22.52 -7.10 -16.10
C PRO A 2 -21.81 -5.75 -16.27
N HIS A 3 -21.64 -5.05 -15.16
CA HIS A 3 -20.84 -3.83 -15.10
C HIS A 3 -19.34 -4.18 -15.21
N ASN A 4 -18.59 -3.50 -16.06
CA ASN A 4 -17.17 -3.77 -16.26
C ASN A 4 -16.35 -2.47 -16.15
N PRO A 5 -15.49 -2.33 -15.14
CA PRO A 5 -15.20 -3.30 -14.08
C PRO A 5 -16.38 -3.48 -13.13
N PRO A 6 -16.35 -4.48 -12.24
CA PRO A 6 -17.41 -4.61 -11.23
C PRO A 6 -17.55 -3.32 -10.42
N GLU A 7 -18.75 -3.04 -9.93
CA GLU A 7 -18.98 -1.85 -9.10
C GLU A 7 -18.03 -1.82 -7.91
N GLY A 8 -17.47 -0.65 -7.63
CA GLY A 8 -16.52 -0.48 -6.53
C GLY A 8 -15.07 -0.82 -6.89
N TYR A 9 -14.82 -1.17 -8.16
CA TYR A 9 -13.46 -1.51 -8.62
C TYR A 9 -12.97 -0.49 -9.64
N THR A 10 -11.66 -0.25 -9.61
CA THR A 10 -10.98 0.58 -10.59
C THR A 10 -10.45 -0.30 -11.73
N ARG A 11 -10.19 0.31 -12.89
CA ARG A 11 -9.65 -0.45 -14.04
C ARG A 11 -8.21 -0.90 -13.81
N ILE A 12 -7.45 -0.13 -13.04
CA ILE A 12 -6.08 -0.44 -12.68
C ILE A 12 -6.04 -0.66 -11.18
N THR A 13 -5.53 -1.81 -10.76
CA THR A 13 -5.47 -2.17 -9.35
C THR A 13 -4.11 -2.78 -9.05
N PRO A 14 -3.38 -2.28 -8.03
CA PRO A 14 -2.15 -2.94 -7.61
C PRO A 14 -2.45 -4.36 -7.13
N TYR A 15 -1.60 -5.30 -7.50
CA TYR A 15 -1.67 -6.67 -6.99
C TYR A 15 -0.32 -6.98 -6.36
N LEU A 16 -0.33 -7.20 -5.05
CA LEU A 16 0.89 -7.37 -4.26
C LEU A 16 1.06 -8.82 -3.85
N LEU A 17 2.29 -9.31 -3.93
CA LEU A 17 2.60 -10.69 -3.59
C LEU A 17 3.27 -10.74 -2.22
N TYR A 18 2.66 -11.47 -1.29
CA TYR A 18 3.16 -11.64 0.07
C TYR A 18 3.31 -13.12 0.38
N GLU A 19 4.45 -13.49 0.96
CA GLU A 19 4.68 -14.87 1.41
C GLU A 19 3.65 -15.29 2.46
N ASP A 20 3.30 -14.35 3.35
CA ASP A 20 2.27 -14.55 4.36
C ASP A 20 1.21 -13.46 4.18
N ALA A 21 0.24 -13.74 3.32
CA ALA A 21 -0.81 -12.79 3.01
C ALA A 21 -1.70 -12.48 4.21
N ALA A 22 -1.96 -13.45 5.08
CA ALA A 22 -2.76 -13.21 6.30
C ALA A 22 -2.07 -12.20 7.21
N ALA A 23 -0.77 -12.34 7.43
CA ALA A 23 0.00 -11.38 8.23
C ALA A 23 0.03 -10.00 7.56
N ALA A 24 0.12 -9.96 6.23
CA ALA A 24 0.08 -8.71 5.49
C ALA A 24 -1.24 -7.97 5.69
N ILE A 25 -2.37 -8.67 5.64
CA ILE A 25 -3.68 -8.08 5.87
C ILE A 25 -3.73 -7.45 7.27
N ASP A 26 -3.31 -8.20 8.28
CA ASP A 26 -3.30 -7.71 9.67
C ASP A 26 -2.43 -6.46 9.80
N PHE A 27 -1.26 -6.44 9.20
CA PHE A 27 -0.37 -5.29 9.27
C PHE A 27 -0.94 -4.09 8.51
N LEU A 28 -1.38 -4.28 7.26
CA LEU A 28 -1.89 -3.18 6.44
C LEU A 28 -3.13 -2.54 7.04
N THR A 29 -3.98 -3.33 7.69
CA THR A 29 -5.18 -2.79 8.35
C THR A 29 -4.82 -2.06 9.64
N SER A 30 -3.93 -2.60 10.47
CA SER A 30 -3.59 -1.99 11.76
C SER A 30 -2.61 -0.82 11.62
N ALA A 31 -1.61 -0.93 10.74
CA ALA A 31 -0.55 0.07 10.61
C ALA A 31 -0.90 1.18 9.64
N PHE A 32 -1.41 0.82 8.45
CA PHE A 32 -1.61 1.78 7.36
C PHE A 32 -3.06 2.22 7.19
N GLY A 33 -4.00 1.60 7.92
CA GLY A 33 -5.39 2.04 7.92
C GLY A 33 -6.24 1.49 6.79
N PHE A 34 -5.80 0.43 6.12
CA PHE A 34 -6.60 -0.23 5.11
C PHE A 34 -7.79 -0.96 5.74
N THR A 35 -8.83 -1.17 4.96
CA THR A 35 -10.00 -1.96 5.34
C THR A 35 -10.04 -3.20 4.46
N GLU A 36 -10.27 -4.35 5.07
CA GLU A 36 -10.41 -5.60 4.31
C GLU A 36 -11.79 -5.67 3.66
N ARG A 37 -11.83 -5.96 2.35
CA ARG A 37 -13.07 -6.18 1.61
C ARG A 37 -13.46 -7.64 1.60
N MET A 38 -12.48 -8.52 1.32
CA MET A 38 -12.73 -9.95 1.23
C MET A 38 -11.41 -10.71 1.26
N ARG A 39 -11.48 -11.99 1.59
CA ARG A 39 -10.34 -12.91 1.45
C ARG A 39 -10.84 -14.29 1.04
N MET A 40 -10.00 -14.99 0.31
CA MET A 40 -10.23 -16.37 -0.10
C MET A 40 -9.12 -17.24 0.48
N ALA A 41 -9.51 -18.31 1.19
CA ALA A 41 -8.56 -19.25 1.76
C ALA A 41 -7.78 -19.97 0.66
N GLY A 42 -6.57 -20.39 0.99
CA GLY A 42 -5.75 -21.20 0.12
C GLY A 42 -6.24 -22.63 0.08
N GLU A 43 -5.49 -23.45 -0.64
CA GLU A 43 -5.80 -24.87 -0.81
C GLU A 43 -5.92 -25.57 0.55
N GLY A 44 -6.97 -26.36 0.71
CA GLY A 44 -7.24 -27.05 1.97
C GLY A 44 -7.66 -26.13 3.10
N GLY A 45 -8.05 -24.88 2.81
CA GLY A 45 -8.43 -23.89 3.82
C GLY A 45 -7.24 -23.25 4.52
N GLN A 46 -6.02 -23.44 4.01
CA GLN A 46 -4.79 -22.94 4.63
C GLN A 46 -4.41 -21.57 4.08
N GLY A 47 -4.12 -20.63 4.99
CA GLY A 47 -3.64 -19.30 4.62
C GLY A 47 -4.63 -18.51 3.77
N VAL A 48 -4.10 -17.57 3.00
CA VAL A 48 -4.89 -16.69 2.12
C VAL A 48 -4.33 -16.76 0.70
N ALA A 49 -5.15 -17.25 -0.23
CA ALA A 49 -4.75 -17.31 -1.63
C ALA A 49 -4.91 -15.95 -2.32
N HIS A 50 -5.96 -15.22 -1.97
CA HIS A 50 -6.28 -13.92 -2.56
C HIS A 50 -7.05 -13.08 -1.55
N ALA A 51 -6.77 -11.80 -1.51
CA ALA A 51 -7.52 -10.86 -0.69
C ALA A 51 -7.61 -9.50 -1.37
N GLU A 52 -8.59 -8.74 -0.94
CA GLU A 52 -8.80 -7.37 -1.43
C GLU A 52 -8.98 -6.45 -0.23
N LEU A 53 -8.20 -5.41 -0.22
CA LEU A 53 -8.28 -4.35 0.77
C LEU A 53 -8.66 -3.05 0.06
N GLU A 54 -9.07 -2.06 0.83
CA GLU A 54 -9.33 -0.73 0.29
C GLU A 54 -8.83 0.36 1.22
N TYR A 55 -8.51 1.50 0.64
CA TYR A 55 -8.24 2.74 1.36
C TYR A 55 -9.09 3.83 0.72
N ASP A 56 -10.05 4.36 1.48
CA ASP A 56 -10.99 5.38 0.99
C ASP A 56 -11.60 5.01 -0.37
N GLY A 57 -12.03 3.75 -0.50
CA GLY A 57 -12.66 3.24 -1.71
C GLY A 57 -11.70 2.79 -2.81
N SER A 58 -10.40 3.00 -2.66
CA SER A 58 -9.40 2.58 -3.64
C SER A 58 -8.93 1.17 -3.34
N PRO A 59 -9.11 0.21 -4.26
CA PRO A 59 -8.77 -1.19 -3.97
C PRO A 59 -7.29 -1.51 -4.16
N VAL A 60 -6.82 -2.44 -3.34
CA VAL A 60 -5.53 -3.11 -3.49
C VAL A 60 -5.79 -4.60 -3.35
N MET A 61 -5.25 -5.38 -4.27
CA MET A 61 -5.35 -6.83 -4.20
C MET A 61 -4.04 -7.41 -3.70
N LEU A 62 -4.11 -8.56 -3.03
CA LEU A 62 -2.90 -9.26 -2.62
C LEU A 62 -3.13 -10.76 -2.61
N GLY A 63 -2.03 -11.49 -2.70
CA GLY A 63 -2.07 -12.93 -2.71
C GLY A 63 -0.71 -13.53 -2.41
N THR A 64 -0.70 -14.86 -2.24
CA THR A 64 0.54 -15.59 -2.01
C THR A 64 1.21 -15.87 -3.36
N PRO A 65 2.55 -15.68 -3.47
CA PRO A 65 3.25 -16.01 -4.69
C PRO A 65 3.12 -17.49 -5.04
N GLY A 66 3.03 -17.75 -6.33
CA GLY A 66 3.00 -19.13 -6.82
C GLY A 66 3.75 -19.22 -8.14
N GLY A 67 4.39 -20.36 -8.38
CA GLY A 67 5.07 -20.61 -9.64
C GLY A 67 6.22 -19.64 -9.91
N GLU A 68 6.04 -18.80 -10.91
CA GLU A 68 7.10 -17.90 -11.40
C GLU A 68 7.24 -16.61 -10.60
N PHE A 69 6.32 -16.32 -9.69
CA PHE A 69 6.29 -15.05 -9.00
C PHE A 69 6.74 -15.20 -7.56
N ALA A 70 7.52 -14.21 -7.09
CA ALA A 70 8.00 -14.18 -5.72
C ALA A 70 8.00 -12.73 -5.20
N GLY A 71 7.68 -12.57 -3.91
CA GLY A 71 7.72 -11.27 -3.27
C GLY A 71 9.08 -10.91 -2.72
N PRO A 72 9.27 -9.66 -2.22
CA PRO A 72 10.55 -9.23 -1.64
C PRO A 72 11.04 -10.11 -0.49
N ALA A 73 10.13 -10.66 0.32
CA ALA A 73 10.50 -11.53 1.43
C ALA A 73 11.21 -12.79 0.96
N SER A 74 10.81 -13.34 -0.20
CA SER A 74 11.44 -14.55 -0.77
C SER A 74 12.77 -14.26 -1.43
N THR A 75 12.85 -13.16 -2.17
CA THR A 75 14.00 -12.86 -3.02
C THR A 75 15.09 -12.09 -2.29
N GLY A 76 14.74 -11.38 -1.22
CA GLY A 76 15.66 -10.48 -0.54
C GLY A 76 15.96 -9.21 -1.34
N VAL A 77 15.28 -9.02 -2.46
CA VAL A 77 15.48 -7.86 -3.35
C VAL A 77 14.26 -6.96 -3.27
N ASP A 78 14.50 -5.66 -3.13
CA ASP A 78 13.41 -4.68 -3.10
C ASP A 78 12.62 -4.70 -4.41
N SER A 79 11.31 -4.52 -4.28
CA SER A 79 10.45 -4.38 -5.45
C SER A 79 10.83 -3.11 -6.22
N PRO A 80 10.88 -3.15 -7.56
CA PRO A 80 11.09 -1.94 -8.35
C PRO A 80 9.90 -1.00 -8.35
N ALA A 81 8.78 -1.42 -7.74
CA ALA A 81 7.57 -0.62 -7.64
C ALA A 81 7.20 -0.42 -6.17
N PHE A 82 6.51 0.66 -5.90
CA PHE A 82 5.91 0.93 -4.59
C PHE A 82 4.49 1.46 -4.79
N VAL A 83 3.71 1.44 -3.72
CA VAL A 83 2.35 1.99 -3.77
C VAL A 83 2.37 3.37 -3.13
N HIS A 84 1.77 4.34 -3.81
CA HIS A 84 1.65 5.72 -3.32
C HIS A 84 0.21 5.94 -2.87
N VAL A 85 0.04 6.42 -1.64
CA VAL A 85 -1.28 6.60 -1.03
C VAL A 85 -1.41 8.01 -0.47
N TYR A 86 -2.46 8.73 -0.86
CA TYR A 86 -2.81 9.99 -0.20
C TYR A 86 -3.61 9.71 1.06
N VAL A 87 -3.21 10.33 2.16
CA VAL A 87 -3.86 10.19 3.47
C VAL A 87 -4.28 11.57 3.97
N ASP A 88 -5.21 11.61 4.94
CA ASP A 88 -5.76 12.89 5.42
C ASP A 88 -4.87 13.59 6.45
N ASP A 89 -4.13 12.84 7.25
CA ASP A 89 -3.24 13.38 8.29
C ASP A 89 -1.94 12.59 8.28
N ILE A 90 -0.96 13.12 7.55
CA ILE A 90 0.31 12.41 7.31
C ILE A 90 1.11 12.18 8.59
N ASP A 91 1.12 13.12 9.51
CA ASP A 91 1.90 12.99 10.75
C ASP A 91 1.27 11.94 11.68
N ALA A 92 -0.05 11.93 11.80
CA ALA A 92 -0.76 10.91 12.57
C ALA A 92 -0.61 9.52 11.93
N HIS A 93 -0.66 9.46 10.60
CA HIS A 93 -0.48 8.21 9.87
C HIS A 93 0.92 7.63 10.10
N HIS A 94 1.93 8.48 10.02
CA HIS A 94 3.32 8.10 10.28
C HIS A 94 3.49 7.56 11.70
N ALA A 95 2.95 8.27 12.70
CA ALA A 95 3.06 7.85 14.09
C ALA A 95 2.42 6.47 14.31
N ARG A 96 1.25 6.25 13.72
CA ARG A 96 0.53 4.96 13.80
C ARG A 96 1.32 3.84 13.14
N ALA A 97 1.85 4.09 11.95
CA ALA A 97 2.63 3.10 11.21
C ALA A 97 3.89 2.71 11.98
N LYS A 98 4.61 3.69 12.50
CA LYS A 98 5.82 3.47 13.28
C LYS A 98 5.54 2.65 14.54
N GLU A 99 4.50 3.00 15.27
CA GLU A 99 4.10 2.27 16.48
C GLU A 99 3.71 0.82 16.16
N ALA A 100 3.09 0.59 15.01
CA ALA A 100 2.67 -0.74 14.58
C ALA A 100 3.80 -1.59 13.99
N GLY A 101 5.01 -1.05 13.89
CA GLY A 101 6.19 -1.83 13.48
C GLY A 101 6.64 -1.64 12.05
N ALA A 102 6.13 -0.63 11.34
CA ALA A 102 6.63 -0.31 10.00
C ALA A 102 8.07 0.17 10.07
N GLU A 103 8.88 -0.22 9.10
CA GLU A 103 10.22 0.33 8.94
C GLU A 103 10.09 1.66 8.21
N ILE A 104 10.41 2.77 8.88
CA ILE A 104 10.32 4.09 8.26
C ILE A 104 11.57 4.31 7.42
N THR A 105 11.38 4.41 6.10
CA THR A 105 12.48 4.59 5.15
C THR A 105 12.76 6.06 4.88
N ARG A 106 11.75 6.91 5.03
CA ARG A 106 11.88 8.37 4.94
C ARG A 106 10.96 9.00 5.97
N GLU A 107 11.50 9.88 6.79
CA GLU A 107 10.71 10.62 7.77
C GLU A 107 9.80 11.64 7.07
N PRO A 108 8.68 12.06 7.71
CA PRO A 108 7.80 13.06 7.10
C PRO A 108 8.55 14.34 6.74
N GLU A 109 8.37 14.79 5.50
CA GLU A 109 9.05 15.94 4.96
C GLU A 109 8.17 16.65 3.95
N ASP A 110 8.21 17.99 3.96
CA ASP A 110 7.51 18.81 2.99
C ASP A 110 8.28 18.82 1.67
N GLN A 111 7.58 18.52 0.58
CA GLN A 111 8.16 18.49 -0.74
C GLN A 111 7.91 19.82 -1.47
N PHE A 112 8.76 20.15 -2.41
CA PHE A 112 8.65 21.41 -3.15
C PHE A 112 7.36 21.54 -3.96
N TYR A 113 6.71 20.43 -4.29
CA TYR A 113 5.49 20.41 -5.09
C TYR A 113 4.19 20.47 -4.26
N GLY A 114 4.29 20.70 -2.97
CA GLY A 114 3.12 20.97 -2.13
C GLY A 114 2.61 19.80 -1.30
N ASP A 115 3.25 18.64 -1.40
CA ASP A 115 2.92 17.47 -0.58
C ASP A 115 3.86 17.34 0.60
N ARG A 116 3.35 16.79 1.70
CA ARG A 116 4.16 16.29 2.80
C ARG A 116 4.14 14.78 2.71
N THR A 117 5.30 14.14 2.69
CA THR A 117 5.41 12.71 2.40
C THR A 117 6.27 11.98 3.42
N TYR A 118 6.02 10.67 3.56
CA TYR A 118 6.95 9.78 4.22
C TYR A 118 6.94 8.43 3.52
N GLY A 119 7.98 7.64 3.75
CA GLY A 119 8.11 6.31 3.17
C GLY A 119 8.26 5.24 4.24
N ALA A 120 7.75 4.05 3.97
CA ALA A 120 7.85 2.94 4.89
C ALA A 120 7.92 1.62 4.13
N LYS A 121 8.49 0.60 4.79
CA LYS A 121 8.38 -0.79 4.36
C LYS A 121 7.53 -1.54 5.36
N ASP A 122 6.69 -2.43 4.85
CA ASP A 122 5.99 -3.36 5.72
C ASP A 122 6.93 -4.50 6.14
N PRO A 123 6.52 -5.36 7.09
CA PRO A 123 7.41 -6.43 7.59
C PRO A 123 7.87 -7.43 6.55
N GLN A 124 7.20 -7.49 5.41
CA GLN A 124 7.59 -8.41 4.32
C GLN A 124 8.36 -7.71 3.21
N GLY A 125 8.78 -6.46 3.43
CA GLY A 125 9.69 -5.75 2.53
C GLY A 125 9.05 -4.97 1.40
N MET A 126 7.73 -4.90 1.35
CA MET A 126 7.06 -4.09 0.33
C MET A 126 7.13 -2.61 0.71
N SER A 127 7.48 -1.78 -0.27
CA SER A 127 7.64 -0.34 -0.07
C SER A 127 6.34 0.41 -0.30
N TRP A 128 6.09 1.39 0.57
CA TRP A 128 4.90 2.24 0.56
C TRP A 128 5.33 3.69 0.71
N TYR A 129 4.67 4.58 -0.04
CA TYR A 129 4.83 6.02 0.13
C TYR A 129 3.48 6.63 0.44
N PHE A 130 3.46 7.49 1.46
CA PHE A 130 2.25 8.17 1.90
C PHE A 130 2.44 9.67 1.74
N ALA A 131 1.37 10.36 1.36
CA ALA A 131 1.41 11.79 1.10
C ALA A 131 0.13 12.46 1.56
N GLN A 132 0.25 13.72 1.93
CA GLN A 132 -0.87 14.62 2.14
C GLN A 132 -0.59 15.88 1.35
N HIS A 133 -1.55 16.30 0.53
CA HIS A 133 -1.41 17.56 -0.20
C HIS A 133 -1.69 18.70 0.78
N VAL A 134 -0.65 19.45 1.15
CA VAL A 134 -0.74 20.43 2.25
C VAL A 134 -0.80 21.88 1.77
N ARG A 135 -0.45 22.13 0.52
CA ARG A 135 -0.58 23.46 -0.07
C ARG A 135 -0.60 23.41 -1.59
N GLU A 136 -1.32 24.34 -2.18
CA GLU A 136 -1.33 24.48 -3.62
C GLU A 136 -0.07 25.22 -4.09
N MET A 137 0.50 24.75 -5.18
CA MET A 137 1.70 25.34 -5.78
C MET A 137 1.40 25.71 -7.23
N SER A 138 1.83 26.90 -7.65
CA SER A 138 1.75 27.27 -9.06
C SER A 138 2.87 26.56 -9.83
N ALA A 139 2.72 26.47 -11.15
CA ALA A 139 3.78 25.92 -11.99
C ALA A 139 5.10 26.69 -11.84
N GLU A 140 5.00 28.01 -11.66
CA GLU A 140 6.15 28.87 -11.45
C GLU A 140 6.86 28.56 -10.13
N GLU A 141 6.10 28.35 -9.04
CA GLU A 141 6.64 28.01 -7.72
C GLU A 141 7.31 26.65 -7.72
N MET A 142 6.82 25.70 -8.53
CA MET A 142 7.41 24.38 -8.65
C MET A 142 8.71 24.38 -9.45
N GLY A 143 8.96 25.47 -10.19
CA GLY A 143 10.17 25.62 -10.97
C GLY A 143 10.08 24.99 -12.37
N PRO A 144 11.13 25.17 -13.19
CA PRO A 144 11.19 24.56 -14.51
C PRO A 144 11.30 23.04 -14.35
N GLY A 145 10.34 22.32 -14.86
CA GLY A 145 10.13 20.87 -14.68
C GLY A 145 11.25 19.96 -15.09
#